data_e6a066cc5ee4d05c05b67112be53275c
#
_entry.id   e6a066cc5ee4d05c05b67112be53275c
#
_cell.length_a   1.000
_cell.length_b   1.000
_cell.length_c   1.000
_cell.angle_alpha   90.00
_cell.angle_beta   90.00
_cell.angle_gamma   90.00
#
_symmetry.space_group_name_H-M   'P 1'
#
loop_
_entity.id
_entity.type
_entity.pdbx_description
1 polymer ?
#
loop_
_entity_poly.entity_id
_entity_poly.type
_entity_poly.pdbx_seq_one_letter_code
_entity_poly.pdbx_strand_id
1 'polypeptide(L)'
;VQQSLVGLQQLIDLYESDLAPRQKMEKLIDFLAGNAFRKNEWQISVWVREVMNPSPMLEKIFQKEALPKISVIVKIFSEYTGYTADDPRLCSGIITLAAPFAVCLLGRHHSLRREMPVHIPIETMAENIKQLALANLENLKRNKR
;
A
#
# COMPACT_ATOMS: atom_id res chain seq x y z
N VAL A 1 6.18 -17.35 -3.13
CA VAL A 1 6.78 -16.99 -4.42
C VAL A 1 5.71 -16.80 -5.50
N GLN A 2 4.80 -17.77 -5.68
CA GLN A 2 3.74 -17.64 -6.68
C GLN A 2 2.78 -16.47 -6.41
N GLN A 3 2.38 -16.24 -5.16
CA GLN A 3 1.51 -15.13 -4.79
C GLN A 3 2.15 -13.76 -5.07
N SER A 4 3.46 -13.67 -4.87
CA SER A 4 4.20 -12.44 -5.13
C SER A 4 4.27 -12.13 -6.63
N LEU A 5 4.49 -13.14 -7.45
CA LEU A 5 4.51 -12.98 -8.92
C LEU A 5 3.14 -12.59 -9.47
N VAL A 6 2.07 -13.19 -8.93
CA VAL A 6 0.69 -12.84 -9.31
C VAL A 6 0.40 -11.38 -8.98
N GLY A 7 0.79 -10.92 -7.79
CA GLY A 7 0.61 -9.53 -7.39
C GLY A 7 1.34 -8.55 -8.30
N LEU A 8 2.58 -8.86 -8.68
CA LEU A 8 3.34 -8.03 -9.61
C LEU A 8 2.67 -7.97 -10.99
N GLN A 9 2.23 -9.11 -11.50
CA GLN A 9 1.56 -9.16 -12.80
C GLN A 9 0.26 -8.36 -12.80
N GLN A 10 -0.52 -8.44 -11.73
CA GLN A 10 -1.73 -7.63 -11.57
C GLN A 10 -1.43 -6.13 -11.61
N LEU A 11 -0.35 -5.70 -10.97
CA LEU A 11 0.06 -4.29 -10.98
C LEU A 11 0.53 -3.84 -12.36
N ILE A 12 1.29 -4.67 -13.07
CA ILE A 12 1.75 -4.38 -14.43
C ILE A 12 0.55 -4.26 -15.36
N ASP A 13 -0.38 -5.21 -15.30
CA ASP A 13 -1.59 -5.20 -16.12
C ASP A 13 -2.44 -3.96 -15.86
N LEU A 14 -2.54 -3.55 -14.60
CA LEU A 14 -3.24 -2.32 -14.22
C LEU A 14 -2.58 -1.09 -14.82
N TYR A 15 -1.26 -0.99 -14.72
CA TYR A 15 -0.51 0.14 -15.28
C TYR A 15 -0.65 0.23 -16.80
N GLU A 16 -0.59 -0.91 -17.49
CA GLU A 16 -0.66 -0.99 -18.94
C GLU A 16 -2.10 -0.95 -19.48
N SER A 17 -3.11 -0.95 -18.62
CA SER A 17 -4.52 -0.92 -19.02
C SER A 17 -4.91 0.42 -19.65
N ASP A 18 -6.05 0.41 -20.36
CA ASP A 18 -6.62 1.62 -20.98
C ASP A 18 -7.42 2.48 -20.02
N LEU A 19 -7.40 2.15 -18.71
CA LEU A 19 -8.12 2.92 -17.70
C LEU A 19 -7.54 4.33 -17.55
N ALA A 20 -8.40 5.28 -17.18
CA ALA A 20 -7.95 6.62 -16.80
C ALA A 20 -7.03 6.56 -15.57
N PRO A 21 -6.08 7.50 -15.43
CA PRO A 21 -5.16 7.49 -14.27
C PRO A 21 -5.87 7.43 -12.93
N ARG A 22 -6.99 8.14 -12.76
CA ARG A 22 -7.78 8.08 -11.52
C ARG A 22 -8.33 6.67 -11.25
N GLN A 23 -8.83 6.01 -12.28
CA GLN A 23 -9.35 4.64 -12.15
C GLN A 23 -8.25 3.65 -11.79
N LYS A 24 -7.06 3.81 -12.36
CA LYS A 24 -5.89 3.00 -11.97
C LYS A 24 -5.55 3.22 -10.51
N MET A 25 -5.62 4.46 -10.03
CA MET A 25 -5.34 4.79 -8.63
C MET A 25 -6.38 4.16 -7.69
N GLU A 26 -7.66 4.21 -8.05
CA GLU A 26 -8.72 3.58 -7.27
C GLU A 26 -8.50 2.06 -7.16
N LYS A 27 -8.15 1.40 -8.25
CA LYS A 27 -7.86 -0.04 -8.25
C LYS A 27 -6.58 -0.37 -7.50
N LEU A 28 -5.58 0.50 -7.54
CA LEU A 28 -4.36 0.33 -6.74
C LEU A 28 -4.69 0.37 -5.25
N ILE A 29 -5.52 1.30 -4.82
CA ILE A 29 -5.97 1.39 -3.42
C ILE A 29 -6.73 0.12 -3.02
N ASP A 30 -7.62 -0.38 -3.87
CA ASP A 30 -8.34 -1.63 -3.63
C ASP A 30 -7.38 -2.82 -3.50
N PHE A 31 -6.34 -2.87 -4.32
CA PHE A 31 -5.30 -3.90 -4.25
C PHE A 31 -4.55 -3.84 -2.92
N LEU A 32 -4.13 -2.65 -2.49
CA LEU A 32 -3.43 -2.46 -1.21
C LEU A 32 -4.33 -2.81 -0.03
N ALA A 33 -5.58 -2.37 -0.05
CA ALA A 33 -6.56 -2.71 0.98
C ALA A 33 -6.79 -4.21 1.04
N GLY A 34 -6.95 -4.86 -0.11
CA GLY A 34 -7.12 -6.30 -0.18
C GLY A 34 -5.95 -7.05 0.43
N ASN A 35 -4.73 -6.64 0.12
CA ASN A 35 -3.54 -7.24 0.70
C ASN A 35 -3.46 -7.05 2.23
N ALA A 36 -3.82 -5.86 2.71
CA ALA A 36 -3.81 -5.57 4.14
C ALA A 36 -4.89 -6.34 4.92
N PHE A 37 -6.10 -6.45 4.36
CA PHE A 37 -7.24 -7.03 5.06
C PHE A 37 -7.38 -8.55 4.88
N ARG A 38 -6.72 -9.16 3.87
CA ARG A 38 -6.81 -10.60 3.61
C ARG A 38 -5.70 -11.43 4.25
N LYS A 39 -4.67 -10.81 4.82
CA LYS A 39 -3.60 -11.55 5.49
C LYS A 39 -4.16 -12.28 6.72
N ASN A 40 -3.75 -13.55 6.91
CA ASN A 40 -4.08 -14.30 8.12
C ASN A 40 -3.17 -13.90 9.29
N GLU A 41 -3.50 -14.34 10.50
CA GLU A 41 -2.74 -13.99 11.71
C GLU A 41 -1.28 -14.38 11.62
N TRP A 42 -0.97 -15.52 11.02
CA TRP A 42 0.40 -15.98 10.87
C TRP A 42 1.20 -15.01 9.98
N GLN A 43 0.63 -14.62 8.85
CA GLN A 43 1.26 -13.66 7.93
C GLN A 43 1.48 -12.30 8.59
N ILE A 44 0.50 -11.83 9.35
CA ILE A 44 0.59 -10.57 10.09
C ILE A 44 1.70 -10.66 11.14
N SER A 45 1.77 -11.76 11.90
CA SER A 45 2.81 -11.96 12.92
C SER A 45 4.21 -11.99 12.32
N VAL A 46 4.40 -12.64 11.20
CA VAL A 46 5.68 -12.67 10.48
C VAL A 46 6.05 -11.27 10.01
N TRP A 47 5.10 -10.55 9.41
CA TRP A 47 5.32 -9.19 8.92
C TRP A 47 5.71 -8.24 10.06
N VAL A 48 4.98 -8.25 11.17
CA VAL A 48 5.26 -7.41 12.34
C VAL A 48 6.66 -7.72 12.89
N ARG A 49 6.99 -9.00 13.03
CA ARG A 49 8.31 -9.40 13.54
C ARG A 49 9.44 -8.90 12.64
N GLU A 50 9.29 -9.05 11.34
CA GLU A 50 10.33 -8.61 10.39
C GLU A 50 10.46 -7.08 10.34
N VAL A 51 9.37 -6.35 10.46
CA VAL A 51 9.40 -4.88 10.52
C VAL A 51 10.09 -4.40 11.81
N MET A 52 9.80 -5.05 12.94
CA MET A 52 10.34 -4.65 14.24
C MET A 52 11.79 -5.10 14.44
N ASN A 53 12.17 -6.20 13.81
CA ASN A 53 13.52 -6.75 13.93
C ASN A 53 13.95 -7.36 12.58
N PRO A 54 14.37 -6.51 11.62
CA PRO A 54 14.69 -6.97 10.27
C PRO A 54 15.81 -7.99 10.27
N SER A 55 15.59 -9.10 9.56
CA SER A 55 16.61 -10.12 9.32
C SER A 55 17.37 -9.85 8.02
N PRO A 56 18.59 -10.40 7.83
CA PRO A 56 19.29 -10.30 6.55
C PRO A 56 18.50 -10.87 5.37
N MET A 57 17.62 -11.83 5.64
CA MET A 57 16.75 -12.42 4.63
C MET A 57 15.70 -11.41 4.10
N LEU A 58 15.26 -10.47 4.95
CA LEU A 58 14.31 -9.44 4.58
C LEU A 58 14.84 -8.57 3.42
N GLU A 59 16.11 -8.22 3.46
CA GLU A 59 16.73 -7.42 2.40
C GLU A 59 16.63 -8.12 1.04
N LYS A 60 16.92 -9.42 0.99
CA LYS A 60 16.82 -10.21 -0.24
C LYS A 60 15.39 -10.30 -0.74
N ILE A 61 14.44 -10.54 0.15
CA ILE A 61 13.01 -10.60 -0.19
C ILE A 61 12.55 -9.23 -0.70
N PHE A 62 12.97 -8.16 -0.03
CA PHE A 62 12.63 -6.80 -0.44
C PHE A 62 13.12 -6.51 -1.85
N GLN A 63 14.39 -6.84 -2.16
CA GLN A 63 14.95 -6.60 -3.48
C GLN A 63 14.25 -7.40 -4.58
N LYS A 64 13.93 -8.67 -4.31
CA LYS A 64 13.34 -9.56 -5.32
C LYS A 64 11.85 -9.35 -5.52
N GLU A 65 11.11 -9.06 -4.46
CA GLU A 65 9.66 -9.09 -4.48
C GLU A 65 9.02 -7.71 -4.32
N ALA A 66 9.53 -6.91 -3.39
CA ALA A 66 8.93 -5.61 -3.11
C ALA A 66 9.34 -4.53 -4.11
N LEU A 67 10.62 -4.43 -4.44
CA LEU A 67 11.10 -3.38 -5.34
C LEU A 67 10.44 -3.38 -6.71
N PRO A 68 10.24 -4.53 -7.39
CA PRO A 68 9.52 -4.52 -8.66
C PRO A 68 8.10 -3.99 -8.53
N LYS A 69 7.39 -4.35 -7.47
CA LYS A 69 6.03 -3.86 -7.20
C LYS A 69 6.02 -2.36 -6.92
N ILE A 70 6.96 -1.89 -6.09
CA ILE A 70 7.10 -0.46 -5.77
C ILE A 70 7.38 0.34 -7.04
N SER A 71 8.21 -0.17 -7.94
CA SER A 71 8.49 0.49 -9.22
C SER A 71 7.22 0.71 -10.04
N VAL A 72 6.34 -0.28 -10.13
CA VAL A 72 5.06 -0.14 -10.85
C VAL A 72 4.13 0.83 -10.12
N ILE A 73 4.06 0.77 -8.81
CA ILE A 73 3.26 1.69 -7.99
C ILE A 73 3.71 3.13 -8.21
N VAL A 74 5.01 3.38 -8.23
CA VAL A 74 5.58 4.71 -8.52
C VAL A 74 5.14 5.20 -9.90
N LYS A 75 5.14 4.34 -10.91
CA LYS A 75 4.68 4.69 -12.26
C LYS A 75 3.20 5.10 -12.28
N ILE A 76 2.35 4.37 -11.56
CA ILE A 76 0.92 4.69 -11.46
C ILE A 76 0.73 6.04 -10.78
N PHE A 77 1.45 6.30 -9.68
CA PHE A 77 1.42 7.59 -8.99
C PHE A 77 1.91 8.74 -9.86
N SER A 78 3.01 8.53 -10.58
CA SER A 78 3.60 9.52 -11.46
C SER A 78 2.63 9.89 -12.58
N GLU A 79 1.98 8.90 -13.19
CA GLU A 79 0.97 9.13 -14.23
C GLU A 79 -0.22 9.93 -13.71
N TYR A 80 -0.71 9.61 -12.50
CA TYR A 80 -1.86 10.29 -11.91
C TYR A 80 -1.54 11.72 -11.47
N THR A 81 -0.43 11.92 -10.76
CA THR A 81 -0.08 13.21 -10.17
C THR A 81 0.67 14.14 -11.13
N GLY A 82 1.34 13.58 -12.12
CA GLY A 82 2.24 14.32 -13.00
C GLY A 82 3.59 14.65 -12.38
N TYR A 83 3.87 14.25 -11.13
CA TYR A 83 5.19 14.40 -10.53
C TYR A 83 6.16 13.35 -11.07
N THR A 84 7.44 13.70 -11.16
CA THR A 84 8.48 12.75 -11.54
C THR A 84 8.81 11.79 -10.38
N ALA A 85 9.38 10.64 -10.71
CA ALA A 85 9.66 9.60 -9.72
C ALA A 85 10.63 10.05 -8.61
N ASP A 86 11.49 11.02 -8.90
CA ASP A 86 12.47 11.57 -7.95
C ASP A 86 11.94 12.78 -7.16
N ASP A 87 10.73 13.22 -7.42
CA ASP A 87 10.15 14.35 -6.68
C ASP A 87 9.78 13.92 -5.25
N PRO A 88 10.30 14.64 -4.22
CA PRO A 88 9.97 14.30 -2.83
C PRO A 88 8.48 14.33 -2.51
N ARG A 89 7.70 15.13 -3.24
CA ARG A 89 6.23 15.20 -3.05
C ARG A 89 5.56 13.90 -3.46
N LEU A 90 6.07 13.24 -4.51
CA LEU A 90 5.57 11.93 -4.92
C LEU A 90 5.82 10.89 -3.83
N CYS A 91 7.02 10.84 -3.29
CA CYS A 91 7.37 9.93 -2.19
C CYS A 91 6.48 10.17 -0.97
N SER A 92 6.27 11.43 -0.60
CA SER A 92 5.37 11.79 0.51
C SER A 92 3.94 11.30 0.27
N GLY A 93 3.46 11.42 -0.97
CA GLY A 93 2.14 10.93 -1.36
C GLY A 93 2.01 9.41 -1.23
N ILE A 94 3.03 8.67 -1.65
CA ILE A 94 3.05 7.21 -1.55
C ILE A 94 3.06 6.76 -0.08
N ILE A 95 3.89 7.38 0.75
CA ILE A 95 3.96 7.07 2.18
C ILE A 95 2.62 7.37 2.86
N THR A 96 2.03 8.51 2.57
CA THR A 96 0.73 8.90 3.14
C THR A 96 -0.38 7.95 2.71
N LEU A 97 -0.33 7.42 1.50
CA LEU A 97 -1.29 6.42 1.03
C LEU A 97 -1.10 5.08 1.76
N ALA A 98 0.14 4.63 1.92
CA ALA A 98 0.45 3.31 2.46
C ALA A 98 0.29 3.22 3.98
N ALA A 99 0.55 4.31 4.70
CA ALA A 99 0.58 4.32 6.17
C ALA A 99 -0.71 3.84 6.83
N PRO A 100 -1.92 4.25 6.40
CA PRO A 100 -3.15 3.74 7.00
C PRO A 100 -3.30 2.23 6.91
N PHE A 101 -2.89 1.63 5.80
CA PHE A 101 -2.97 0.18 5.62
C PHE A 101 -1.96 -0.54 6.53
N ALA A 102 -0.77 0.01 6.70
CA ALA A 102 0.22 -0.53 7.64
C ALA A 102 -0.30 -0.47 9.09
N VAL A 103 -0.92 0.64 9.49
CA VAL A 103 -1.53 0.78 10.81
C VAL A 103 -2.67 -0.23 11.01
N CYS A 104 -3.50 -0.44 9.99
CA CYS A 104 -4.56 -1.44 10.04
C CYS A 104 -4.00 -2.86 10.22
N LEU A 105 -2.90 -3.19 9.54
CA LEU A 105 -2.23 -4.49 9.71
C LEU A 105 -1.74 -4.66 11.16
N LEU A 106 -1.10 -3.64 11.72
CA LEU A 106 -0.66 -3.66 13.12
C LEU A 106 -1.84 -3.84 14.06
N GLY A 107 -2.95 -3.15 13.82
CA GLY A 107 -4.16 -3.23 14.64
C GLY A 107 -4.86 -4.59 14.59
N ARG A 108 -4.56 -5.41 13.57
CA ARG A 108 -5.07 -6.78 13.47
C ARG A 108 -4.21 -7.79 14.23
N HIS A 109 -2.99 -7.43 14.63
CA HIS A 109 -2.14 -8.31 15.40
C HIS A 109 -2.75 -8.48 16.79
N HIS A 110 -2.98 -9.73 17.22
CA HIS A 110 -3.75 -10.02 18.44
C HIS A 110 -3.13 -9.42 19.72
N SER A 111 -1.80 -9.38 19.82
CA SER A 111 -1.11 -8.79 20.99
C SER A 111 -1.35 -7.28 21.09
N LEU A 112 -1.33 -6.58 19.97
CA LEU A 112 -1.60 -5.15 19.92
C LEU A 112 -3.07 -4.85 20.14
N ARG A 113 -3.95 -5.72 19.62
CA ARG A 113 -5.40 -5.58 19.77
C ARG A 113 -5.84 -5.61 21.23
N ARG A 114 -5.18 -6.44 22.05
CA ARG A 114 -5.47 -6.53 23.50
C ARG A 114 -5.12 -5.28 24.28
N GLU A 115 -4.07 -4.60 23.84
CA GLU A 115 -3.56 -3.39 24.52
C GLU A 115 -4.28 -2.12 24.07
N MET A 116 -5.09 -2.19 23.03
CA MET A 116 -5.78 -1.01 22.53
C MET A 116 -7.00 -0.67 23.38
N PRO A 117 -7.08 0.56 23.93
CA PRO A 117 -8.20 0.95 24.78
C PRO A 117 -9.52 1.13 24.02
N VAL A 118 -9.47 1.15 22.69
CA VAL A 118 -10.62 1.36 21.82
C VAL A 118 -10.67 0.25 20.77
N HIS A 119 -11.87 -0.30 20.58
CA HIS A 119 -12.08 -1.25 19.48
C HIS A 119 -12.05 -0.51 18.14
N ILE A 120 -11.12 -0.91 17.26
CA ILE A 120 -11.01 -0.36 15.91
C ILE A 120 -11.75 -1.30 14.95
N PRO A 121 -12.86 -0.86 14.33
CA PRO A 121 -13.61 -1.70 13.39
C PRO A 121 -12.90 -1.71 12.01
N ILE A 122 -11.77 -2.40 11.93
CA ILE A 122 -10.88 -2.38 10.76
C ILE A 122 -11.64 -2.79 9.50
N GLU A 123 -12.52 -3.79 9.62
CA GLU A 123 -13.26 -4.34 8.49
C GLU A 123 -14.21 -3.32 7.85
N THR A 124 -14.71 -2.36 8.63
CA THR A 124 -15.63 -1.31 8.16
C THR A 124 -14.92 -0.04 7.76
N MET A 125 -13.63 0.09 8.05
CA MET A 125 -12.86 1.29 7.79
C MET A 125 -12.29 1.36 6.37
N ALA A 126 -12.24 0.24 5.65
CA ALA A 126 -11.57 0.15 4.35
C ALA A 126 -12.09 1.20 3.35
N GLU A 127 -13.41 1.35 3.24
CA GLU A 127 -14.00 2.32 2.32
C GLU A 127 -13.69 3.78 2.73
N ASN A 128 -13.76 4.07 4.02
CA ASN A 128 -13.43 5.40 4.53
C ASN A 128 -11.96 5.74 4.28
N ILE A 129 -11.06 4.79 4.52
CA ILE A 129 -9.63 4.96 4.25
C ILE A 129 -9.40 5.22 2.76
N LYS A 130 -10.09 4.49 1.88
CA LYS A 130 -10.00 4.67 0.44
C LYS A 130 -10.44 6.10 0.04
N GLN A 131 -11.57 6.57 0.55
CA GLN A 131 -12.06 7.91 0.24
C GLN A 131 -11.11 9.01 0.71
N LEU A 132 -10.57 8.86 1.92
CA LEU A 132 -9.58 9.80 2.45
C LEU A 132 -8.28 9.78 1.63
N ALA A 133 -7.83 8.60 1.23
CA ALA A 133 -6.63 8.45 0.39
C ALA A 133 -6.82 9.14 -0.97
N LEU A 134 -7.98 8.96 -1.62
CA LEU A 134 -8.28 9.59 -2.88
C LEU A 134 -8.33 11.12 -2.74
N ALA A 135 -8.92 11.63 -1.67
CA ALA A 135 -8.97 13.08 -1.40
C ALA A 135 -7.56 13.67 -1.23
N ASN A 136 -6.69 12.96 -0.49
CA ASN A 136 -5.30 13.39 -0.31
C ASN A 136 -4.53 13.40 -1.62
N LEU A 137 -4.74 12.42 -2.48
CA LEU A 137 -4.08 12.35 -3.79
C LEU A 137 -4.57 13.44 -4.73
N GLU A 138 -5.85 13.77 -4.72
CA GLU A 138 -6.39 14.87 -5.49
C GLU A 138 -5.78 16.20 -5.04
N ASN A 139 -5.64 16.41 -3.74
CA ASN A 139 -4.99 17.59 -3.19
C ASN A 139 -3.52 17.68 -3.63
N LEU A 140 -2.79 16.57 -3.59
CA LEU A 140 -1.41 16.50 -4.06
C LEU A 140 -1.31 16.88 -5.53
N LYS A 141 -2.21 16.37 -6.36
CA LYS A 141 -2.26 16.67 -7.79
C LYS A 141 -2.54 18.15 -8.06
N ARG A 142 -3.48 18.76 -7.33
CA ARG A 142 -3.81 20.19 -7.47
C ARG A 142 -2.65 21.11 -7.09
N ASN A 143 -1.81 20.71 -6.17
CA ASN A 143 -0.69 21.50 -5.67
C ASN A 143 0.55 21.40 -6.56
N LYS A 144 0.45 20.68 -7.67
CA LYS A 144 1.50 20.67 -8.67
C LYS A 144 1.50 22.00 -9.44
N ARG A 145 2.56 22.76 -9.23
CA ARG A 145 2.79 24.02 -9.97
C ARG A 145 4.17 23.99 -10.61
#